data_7e7d828b58f945c46fc730c35a6cf76a
#
_entry.id   7e7d828b58f945c46fc730c35a6cf76a
#
_cell.length_a   1.000
_cell.length_b   1.000
_cell.length_c   1.000
_cell.angle_alpha   90.00
_cell.angle_beta   90.00
_cell.angle_gamma   90.00
#
_symmetry.space_group_name_H-M   'P 1'
#
loop_
_entity.id
_entity.type
_entity.pdbx_description
1 polymer ?
#
loop_
_entity_poly.entity_id
_entity_poly.type
_entity_poly.pdbx_seq_one_letter_code
_entity_poly.pdbx_strand_id
1 'polypeptide(L)'
;SDVYKRQDYIFRDVKNRDHGQTFDDAEICWDYLFSGTRRKADGSIEYMETIEKREGDRINYAVEADSRYAWVNNKKTKLSAPTFEWKKLKYHGLGGDALVRAIYTMVPVTDLVEAFGGYVICEAGKIYANMKNGKKLQFARGCIGCTINDHVRSMFIEAVERENVLFISAEWFVAEVMGLQYSKCGSMIYATDHYGVLSAHMERLLHDILKSDDQ
;
A
#
# COMPACT_ATOMS: atom_id res chain seq x y z
N SER A 1 -20.63 30.40 5.86
CA SER A 1 -21.13 29.20 5.15
C SER A 1 -20.03 28.20 4.71
N ASP A 2 -18.75 28.39 5.05
CA ASP A 2 -17.66 27.57 4.56
C ASP A 2 -17.16 26.49 5.54
N VAL A 3 -17.82 26.31 6.68
CA VAL A 3 -17.41 25.33 7.71
C VAL A 3 -17.70 23.88 7.29
N TYR A 4 -18.60 23.66 6.34
CA TYR A 4 -19.00 22.31 5.90
C TYR A 4 -18.18 21.74 4.72
N LYS A 5 -17.23 22.46 4.16
CA LYS A 5 -16.49 22.01 2.96
C LYS A 5 -15.21 21.20 3.25
N ARG A 6 -14.87 21.00 4.51
CA ARG A 6 -13.69 20.22 4.91
C ARG A 6 -14.05 19.21 6.00
N GLN A 7 -14.95 18.28 5.69
CA GLN A 7 -15.18 17.13 6.54
C GLN A 7 -14.40 15.96 5.95
N ASP A 8 -13.48 15.42 6.75
CA ASP A 8 -12.84 14.16 6.43
C ASP A 8 -13.83 13.04 6.75
N TYR A 9 -14.13 12.20 5.76
CA TYR A 9 -15.00 11.04 5.94
C TYR A 9 -14.17 9.77 5.93
N ILE A 10 -14.38 8.92 6.93
CA ILE A 10 -13.87 7.56 6.93
C ILE A 10 -15.00 6.64 6.50
N PHE A 11 -14.75 5.89 5.44
CA PHE A 11 -15.64 4.80 5.02
C PHE A 11 -14.99 3.47 5.37
N ARG A 12 -15.61 2.73 6.30
CA ARG A 12 -15.15 1.41 6.71
C ARG A 12 -16.15 0.36 6.25
N ASP A 13 -15.72 -0.51 5.33
CA ASP A 13 -16.48 -1.69 4.94
C ASP A 13 -16.01 -2.90 5.77
N VAL A 14 -16.86 -3.38 6.67
CA VAL A 14 -16.57 -4.55 7.50
C VAL A 14 -17.30 -5.74 6.90
N LYS A 15 -16.55 -6.64 6.27
CA LYS A 15 -17.10 -7.86 5.64
C LYS A 15 -17.77 -8.76 6.67
N ASN A 16 -18.90 -9.33 6.28
CA ASN A 16 -19.68 -10.31 7.05
C ASN A 16 -20.27 -9.77 8.38
N ARG A 17 -20.61 -8.49 8.45
CA ARG A 17 -21.33 -7.91 9.60
C ARG A 17 -22.58 -7.16 9.17
N ASP A 18 -23.62 -7.27 9.98
CA ASP A 18 -24.78 -6.40 9.93
C ASP A 18 -24.45 -4.99 10.44
N HIS A 19 -25.40 -4.07 10.30
CA HIS A 19 -25.28 -2.70 10.81
C HIS A 19 -24.95 -2.70 12.31
N GLY A 20 -23.83 -2.10 12.67
CA GLY A 20 -23.42 -1.95 14.06
C GLY A 20 -21.99 -1.44 14.18
N GLN A 21 -21.70 -0.81 15.31
CA GLN A 21 -20.33 -0.40 15.67
C GLN A 21 -19.52 -1.63 16.10
N THR A 22 -18.24 -1.63 15.77
CA THR A 22 -17.28 -2.59 16.30
C THR A 22 -16.55 -1.96 17.47
N PHE A 23 -16.01 -2.76 18.40
CA PHE A 23 -15.26 -2.23 19.54
C PHE A 23 -14.03 -1.40 19.13
N ASP A 24 -13.49 -1.68 17.97
CA ASP A 24 -12.29 -1.02 17.42
C ASP A 24 -12.62 0.22 16.60
N ASP A 25 -13.91 0.52 16.32
CA ASP A 25 -14.28 1.64 15.46
C ASP A 25 -13.83 2.99 16.03
N ALA A 26 -13.94 3.17 17.33
CA ALA A 26 -13.50 4.39 18.00
C ALA A 26 -11.98 4.58 17.94
N GLU A 27 -11.22 3.51 18.13
CA GLU A 27 -9.76 3.51 18.06
C GLU A 27 -9.28 3.80 16.64
N ILE A 28 -9.85 3.13 15.65
CA ILE A 28 -9.53 3.35 14.23
C ILE A 28 -9.87 4.77 13.78
N CYS A 29 -11.06 5.28 14.18
CA CYS A 29 -11.43 6.66 13.88
C CYS A 29 -10.50 7.65 14.58
N TRP A 30 -10.11 7.37 15.81
CA TRP A 30 -9.18 8.22 16.55
C TRP A 30 -7.81 8.23 15.86
N ASP A 31 -7.28 7.07 15.54
CA ASP A 31 -5.98 6.93 14.88
C ASP A 31 -5.96 7.58 13.51
N TYR A 32 -7.02 7.43 12.72
CA TYR A 32 -7.10 8.02 11.39
C TYR A 32 -7.26 9.56 11.44
N LEU A 33 -8.19 10.05 12.23
CA LEU A 33 -8.55 11.48 12.21
C LEU A 33 -7.71 12.34 13.15
N PHE A 34 -7.28 11.82 14.28
CA PHE A 34 -6.75 12.62 15.38
C PHE A 34 -5.31 12.31 15.79
N SER A 35 -4.77 11.13 15.49
CA SER A 35 -3.42 10.75 15.93
C SER A 35 -2.31 11.67 15.41
N GLY A 36 -2.54 12.33 14.25
CA GLY A 36 -1.63 13.33 13.67
C GLY A 36 -1.90 14.76 14.14
N THR A 37 -2.72 14.96 15.18
CA THR A 37 -3.15 16.30 15.61
C THR A 37 -2.87 16.54 17.08
N ARG A 38 -2.62 17.80 17.44
CA ARG A 38 -2.51 18.27 18.82
C ARG A 38 -3.36 19.51 19.02
N ARG A 39 -4.16 19.52 20.07
CA ARG A 39 -4.90 20.74 20.46
C ARG A 39 -3.98 21.66 21.27
N LYS A 40 -3.86 22.91 20.86
CA LYS A 40 -3.16 23.96 21.59
C LYS A 40 -4.01 24.54 22.72
N ALA A 41 -3.37 25.29 23.62
CA ALA A 41 -4.05 25.92 24.75
C ALA A 41 -5.13 26.94 24.31
N ASP A 42 -4.98 27.55 23.16
CA ASP A 42 -5.94 28.50 22.56
C ASP A 42 -7.12 27.79 21.86
N GLY A 43 -7.15 26.46 21.88
CA GLY A 43 -8.18 25.63 21.22
C GLY A 43 -7.94 25.33 19.75
N SER A 44 -6.93 25.91 19.12
CA SER A 44 -6.55 25.60 17.74
C SER A 44 -5.97 24.19 17.62
N ILE A 45 -6.00 23.63 16.40
CA ILE A 45 -5.43 22.33 16.10
C ILE A 45 -4.09 22.55 15.39
N GLU A 46 -3.06 21.91 15.91
CA GLU A 46 -1.75 21.78 15.29
C GLU A 46 -1.61 20.40 14.68
N TYR A 47 -1.19 20.38 13.42
CA TYR A 47 -0.86 19.13 12.73
C TYR A 47 0.62 18.82 12.89
N MET A 48 0.94 17.55 13.13
CA MET A 48 2.34 17.11 13.15
C MET A 48 2.89 17.14 11.72
N GLU A 49 3.98 17.87 11.53
CA GLU A 49 4.59 18.08 10.21
C GLU A 49 5.52 16.92 9.79
N THR A 50 5.87 16.04 10.73
CA THR A 50 6.81 14.94 10.49
C THR A 50 6.11 13.60 10.60
N ILE A 51 6.39 12.73 9.62
CA ILE A 51 6.06 11.32 9.71
C ILE A 51 7.27 10.64 10.35
N GLU A 52 7.19 10.44 11.64
CA GLU A 52 8.22 9.71 12.37
C GLU A 52 7.88 8.24 12.49
N LYS A 53 8.90 7.40 12.38
CA LYS A 53 8.78 6.00 12.70
C LYS A 53 8.51 5.86 14.19
N ARG A 54 7.46 5.12 14.55
CA ARG A 54 7.15 4.85 15.97
C ARG A 54 8.26 4.04 16.61
N GLU A 55 8.49 4.23 17.91
CA GLU A 55 9.44 3.41 18.63
C GLU A 55 9.04 1.93 18.54
N GLY A 56 9.97 1.09 18.08
CA GLY A 56 9.73 -0.32 17.81
C GLY A 56 9.37 -0.65 16.36
N ASP A 57 8.92 0.31 15.54
CA ASP A 57 8.67 0.08 14.12
C ASP A 57 9.99 -0.18 13.37
N ARG A 58 10.05 -1.29 12.66
CA ARG A 58 11.20 -1.62 11.80
C ARG A 58 10.94 -1.29 10.34
N ILE A 59 9.69 -1.30 9.94
CA ILE A 59 9.25 -1.07 8.57
C ILE A 59 8.20 0.05 8.55
N ASN A 60 8.39 0.97 7.62
CA ASN A 60 7.44 2.02 7.29
C ASN A 60 7.50 2.22 5.77
N TYR A 61 6.44 1.85 5.08
CA TYR A 61 6.35 1.89 3.63
C TYR A 61 5.05 2.56 3.19
N ALA A 62 5.16 3.52 2.27
CA ALA A 62 3.97 4.09 1.64
C ALA A 62 4.19 4.28 0.14
N VAL A 63 3.14 4.08 -0.62
CA VAL A 63 3.11 4.30 -2.06
C VAL A 63 1.70 4.70 -2.50
N GLU A 64 1.63 5.53 -3.53
CA GLU A 64 0.38 6.00 -4.12
C GLU A 64 0.42 5.79 -5.64
N ALA A 65 -0.74 5.58 -6.28
CA ALA A 65 -0.81 5.52 -7.72
C ALA A 65 -0.42 6.85 -8.38
N ASP A 66 0.08 6.76 -9.62
CA ASP A 66 0.56 7.89 -10.41
C ASP A 66 1.68 8.68 -9.70
N SER A 67 2.49 7.99 -8.87
CA SER A 67 3.69 8.53 -8.22
C SER A 67 4.95 7.92 -8.83
N ARG A 68 6.02 8.71 -8.89
CA ARG A 68 7.38 8.27 -9.20
C ARG A 68 8.21 7.96 -7.96
N TYR A 69 7.59 8.06 -6.79
CA TYR A 69 8.26 7.91 -5.51
C TYR A 69 7.47 6.99 -4.60
N ALA A 70 8.20 6.32 -3.71
CA ALA A 70 7.69 5.63 -2.54
C ALA A 70 8.33 6.20 -1.28
N TRP A 71 7.63 6.11 -0.16
CA TRP A 71 8.17 6.38 1.16
C TRP A 71 8.66 5.07 1.77
N VAL A 72 9.96 4.97 2.02
CA VAL A 72 10.58 3.74 2.50
C VAL A 72 11.43 4.07 3.74
N ASN A 73 11.01 3.59 4.90
CA ASN A 73 11.74 3.78 6.16
C ASN A 73 12.16 5.23 6.42
N ASN A 74 11.19 6.15 6.34
CA ASN A 74 11.35 7.60 6.51
C ASN A 74 12.20 8.29 5.43
N LYS A 75 12.28 7.68 4.26
CA LYS A 75 13.01 8.27 3.13
C LYS A 75 12.16 8.23 1.87
N LYS A 76 12.05 9.37 1.18
CA LYS A 76 11.51 9.45 -0.18
C LYS A 76 12.47 8.73 -1.13
N THR A 77 11.97 7.71 -1.82
CA THR A 77 12.76 6.85 -2.70
C THR A 77 12.15 6.89 -4.10
N LYS A 78 12.97 7.21 -5.09
CA LYS A 78 12.56 7.24 -6.49
C LYS A 78 12.37 5.83 -7.01
N LEU A 79 11.26 5.60 -7.72
CA LEU A 79 10.93 4.34 -8.37
C LEU A 79 11.49 4.30 -9.80
N SER A 80 11.75 3.11 -10.30
CA SER A 80 12.23 2.87 -11.67
C SER A 80 11.18 3.25 -12.73
N ALA A 81 9.89 3.13 -12.38
CA ALA A 81 8.78 3.56 -13.21
C ALA A 81 7.61 4.05 -12.34
N PRO A 82 6.73 4.92 -12.90
CA PRO A 82 5.56 5.41 -12.15
C PRO A 82 4.62 4.28 -11.77
N THR A 83 4.08 4.35 -10.57
CA THR A 83 2.98 3.49 -10.11
C THR A 83 1.69 3.81 -10.83
N PHE A 84 0.73 2.91 -10.80
CA PHE A 84 -0.61 3.15 -11.38
C PHE A 84 -1.67 2.30 -10.70
N GLU A 85 -2.94 2.67 -10.85
CA GLU A 85 -4.05 1.80 -10.47
C GLU A 85 -4.34 0.78 -11.56
N TRP A 86 -4.54 -0.49 -11.17
CA TRP A 86 -5.03 -1.54 -12.05
C TRP A 86 -6.39 -2.03 -11.59
N LYS A 87 -7.35 -1.94 -12.50
CA LYS A 87 -8.75 -2.31 -12.24
C LYS A 87 -9.09 -3.55 -13.05
N LYS A 88 -9.66 -4.55 -12.39
CA LYS A 88 -10.22 -5.70 -13.07
C LYS A 88 -11.68 -5.87 -12.69
N LEU A 89 -12.53 -5.86 -13.70
CA LEU A 89 -13.98 -5.96 -13.51
C LEU A 89 -14.50 -7.39 -13.75
N LYS A 90 -13.72 -8.23 -14.42
CA LYS A 90 -14.14 -9.58 -14.78
C LYS A 90 -12.95 -10.54 -14.73
N TYR A 91 -13.13 -11.65 -14.05
CA TYR A 91 -12.19 -12.76 -14.04
C TYR A 91 -12.80 -13.94 -14.82
N HIS A 92 -12.00 -14.54 -15.70
CA HIS A 92 -12.26 -15.82 -16.31
C HIS A 92 -11.45 -16.88 -15.56
N GLY A 93 -12.11 -17.80 -14.89
CA GLY A 93 -11.45 -18.85 -14.12
C GLY A 93 -11.97 -20.24 -14.45
N LEU A 94 -11.32 -21.28 -13.92
CA LEU A 94 -11.73 -22.68 -14.10
C LEU A 94 -13.12 -22.98 -13.57
N GLY A 95 -13.63 -22.19 -12.63
CA GLY A 95 -14.98 -22.30 -12.06
C GLY A 95 -16.03 -21.43 -12.77
N GLY A 96 -15.68 -20.80 -13.89
CA GLY A 96 -16.54 -19.85 -14.60
C GLY A 96 -16.13 -18.39 -14.43
N ASP A 97 -16.92 -17.49 -15.00
CA ASP A 97 -16.67 -16.05 -14.92
C ASP A 97 -17.14 -15.47 -13.58
N ALA A 98 -16.26 -14.76 -12.92
CA ALA A 98 -16.59 -13.99 -11.73
C ALA A 98 -16.43 -12.49 -11.99
N LEU A 99 -17.37 -11.67 -11.54
CA LEU A 99 -17.23 -10.22 -11.54
C LEU A 99 -16.48 -9.82 -10.27
N VAL A 100 -15.22 -9.44 -10.42
CA VAL A 100 -14.40 -8.91 -9.33
C VAL A 100 -14.21 -7.41 -9.54
N ARG A 101 -14.76 -6.63 -8.62
CA ARG A 101 -14.49 -5.18 -8.56
C ARG A 101 -13.30 -4.95 -7.63
N ALA A 102 -12.12 -4.97 -8.20
CA ALA A 102 -10.91 -4.75 -7.43
C ALA A 102 -10.06 -3.68 -8.11
N ILE A 103 -9.51 -2.80 -7.28
CA ILE A 103 -8.58 -1.75 -7.70
C ILE A 103 -7.35 -1.90 -6.82
N TYR A 104 -6.21 -2.07 -7.47
CA TYR A 104 -4.94 -2.26 -6.78
C TYR A 104 -3.91 -1.24 -7.23
N THR A 105 -3.02 -0.84 -6.33
CA THR A 105 -1.88 0.02 -6.61
C THR A 105 -0.72 -0.83 -7.09
N MET A 106 -0.35 -0.66 -8.36
CA MET A 106 0.69 -1.43 -9.03
C MET A 106 2.04 -0.74 -8.89
N VAL A 107 3.04 -1.50 -8.43
CA VAL A 107 4.40 -1.03 -8.17
C VAL A 107 5.40 -1.91 -8.92
N PRO A 108 6.51 -1.35 -9.46
CA PRO A 108 7.56 -2.16 -10.07
C PRO A 108 8.07 -3.22 -9.09
N VAL A 109 8.16 -4.46 -9.54
CA VAL A 109 8.58 -5.59 -8.69
C VAL A 109 9.95 -5.36 -8.09
N THR A 110 10.90 -4.84 -8.87
CA THR A 110 12.27 -4.58 -8.42
C THR A 110 12.28 -3.59 -7.26
N ASP A 111 11.62 -2.43 -7.44
CA ASP A 111 11.60 -1.39 -6.43
C ASP A 111 10.92 -1.87 -5.13
N LEU A 112 9.85 -2.65 -5.28
CA LEU A 112 9.13 -3.19 -4.13
C LEU A 112 9.97 -4.22 -3.36
N VAL A 113 10.66 -5.11 -4.06
CA VAL A 113 11.57 -6.10 -3.47
C VAL A 113 12.74 -5.42 -2.75
N GLU A 114 13.36 -4.42 -3.39
CA GLU A 114 14.49 -3.67 -2.83
C GLU A 114 14.08 -2.83 -1.61
N ALA A 115 12.88 -2.24 -1.63
CA ALA A 115 12.36 -1.50 -0.49
C ALA A 115 12.30 -2.34 0.80
N PHE A 116 12.11 -3.65 0.65
CA PHE A 116 12.10 -4.61 1.76
C PHE A 116 13.40 -5.42 1.91
N GLY A 117 14.49 -4.91 1.32
CA GLY A 117 15.85 -5.44 1.49
C GLY A 117 16.13 -6.74 0.73
N GLY A 118 15.32 -7.04 -0.29
CA GLY A 118 15.57 -8.14 -1.22
C GLY A 118 16.36 -7.69 -2.45
N TYR A 119 16.55 -8.62 -3.37
CA TYR A 119 17.12 -8.35 -4.69
C TYR A 119 16.45 -9.19 -5.77
N VAL A 120 16.52 -8.72 -7.00
CA VAL A 120 15.84 -9.33 -8.16
C VAL A 120 16.84 -9.84 -9.18
N ILE A 121 16.54 -10.98 -9.76
CA ILE A 121 17.25 -11.56 -10.93
C ILE A 121 16.22 -11.73 -12.04
N CYS A 122 16.53 -11.18 -13.22
CA CYS A 122 15.71 -11.36 -14.42
C CYS A 122 16.34 -12.42 -15.31
N GLU A 123 15.61 -13.50 -15.58
CA GLU A 123 16.07 -14.60 -16.42
C GLU A 123 14.94 -15.15 -17.28
N ALA A 124 15.18 -15.26 -18.59
CA ALA A 124 14.23 -15.85 -19.54
C ALA A 124 12.80 -15.29 -19.45
N GLY A 125 12.66 -13.98 -19.26
CA GLY A 125 11.35 -13.31 -19.15
C GLY A 125 10.60 -13.56 -17.83
N LYS A 126 11.27 -14.15 -16.85
CA LYS A 126 10.78 -14.33 -15.49
C LYS A 126 11.56 -13.47 -14.53
N ILE A 127 10.90 -13.05 -13.45
CA ILE A 127 11.52 -12.33 -12.36
C ILE A 127 11.60 -13.22 -11.15
N TYR A 128 12.81 -13.44 -10.67
CA TYR A 128 13.12 -14.14 -9.43
C TYR A 128 13.52 -13.11 -8.37
N ALA A 129 12.88 -13.15 -7.22
CA ALA A 129 13.19 -12.26 -6.11
C ALA A 129 13.62 -13.08 -4.89
N ASN A 130 14.70 -12.66 -4.25
CA ASN A 130 15.18 -13.21 -3.00
C ASN A 130 15.01 -12.17 -1.91
N MET A 131 14.16 -12.46 -0.94
CA MET A 131 13.83 -11.55 0.15
C MET A 131 14.79 -11.73 1.32
N LYS A 132 15.04 -10.64 2.06
CA LYS A 132 15.87 -10.68 3.28
C LYS A 132 15.32 -11.63 4.35
N ASN A 133 13.99 -11.84 4.37
CA ASN A 133 13.35 -12.81 5.27
C ASN A 133 13.47 -14.29 4.82
N GLY A 134 14.26 -14.56 3.79
CA GLY A 134 14.51 -15.89 3.25
C GLY A 134 13.47 -16.40 2.24
N LYS A 135 12.40 -15.65 1.98
CA LYS A 135 11.42 -16.03 0.95
C LYS A 135 12.03 -15.88 -0.45
N LYS A 136 11.79 -16.87 -1.30
CA LYS A 136 12.11 -16.83 -2.73
C LYS A 136 10.83 -16.74 -3.52
N LEU A 137 10.76 -15.79 -4.44
CA LEU A 137 9.57 -15.51 -5.23
C LEU A 137 9.89 -15.64 -6.71
N GLN A 138 8.90 -16.06 -7.49
CA GLN A 138 9.00 -16.04 -8.94
C GLN A 138 7.71 -15.44 -9.52
N PHE A 139 7.87 -14.48 -10.40
CA PHE A 139 6.78 -13.80 -11.10
C PHE A 139 6.91 -14.00 -12.60
N ALA A 140 5.76 -14.01 -13.28
CA ALA A 140 5.69 -13.99 -14.74
C ALA A 140 4.61 -13.00 -15.20
N ARG A 141 4.88 -12.34 -16.32
CA ARG A 141 3.96 -11.42 -16.99
C ARG A 141 2.60 -12.07 -17.25
N GLY A 142 1.53 -11.33 -16.96
CA GLY A 142 0.14 -11.74 -17.20
C GLY A 142 -0.36 -12.87 -16.31
N CYS A 143 0.47 -13.34 -15.36
CA CYS A 143 0.09 -14.42 -14.45
C CYS A 143 -0.47 -13.83 -13.14
N ILE A 144 -1.59 -14.38 -12.69
CA ILE A 144 -2.08 -14.17 -11.34
C ILE A 144 -1.38 -15.10 -10.34
N GLY A 145 -0.86 -16.23 -10.82
CA GLY A 145 -0.06 -17.15 -10.05
C GLY A 145 1.40 -16.70 -9.94
N CYS A 146 1.96 -16.85 -8.76
CA CYS A 146 3.39 -16.70 -8.49
C CYS A 146 3.87 -17.90 -7.67
N THR A 147 5.17 -18.03 -7.44
CA THR A 147 5.67 -18.99 -6.45
C THR A 147 6.26 -18.26 -5.25
N ILE A 148 6.04 -18.83 -4.07
CA ILE A 148 6.69 -18.44 -2.81
C ILE A 148 7.33 -19.72 -2.25
N ASN A 149 8.66 -19.77 -2.20
CA ASN A 149 9.42 -20.96 -1.77
C ASN A 149 8.96 -22.22 -2.50
N ASP A 150 8.90 -22.15 -3.84
CA ASP A 150 8.47 -23.23 -4.76
C ASP A 150 6.99 -23.65 -4.65
N HIS A 151 6.21 -23.02 -3.76
CA HIS A 151 4.78 -23.26 -3.68
C HIS A 151 4.01 -22.23 -4.51
N VAL A 152 3.12 -22.70 -5.37
CA VAL A 152 2.24 -21.82 -6.16
C VAL A 152 1.27 -21.09 -5.23
N ARG A 153 1.18 -19.79 -5.39
CA ARG A 153 0.26 -18.89 -4.69
C ARG A 153 -0.46 -18.00 -5.69
N SER A 154 -1.68 -17.62 -5.37
CA SER A 154 -2.44 -16.66 -6.16
C SER A 154 -2.21 -15.26 -5.62
N MET A 155 -1.86 -14.34 -6.51
CA MET A 155 -1.86 -12.91 -6.19
C MET A 155 -3.30 -12.38 -6.21
N PHE A 156 -3.51 -11.17 -5.72
CA PHE A 156 -4.83 -10.52 -5.77
C PHE A 156 -5.23 -10.14 -7.20
N ILE A 157 -4.24 -9.85 -8.04
CA ILE A 157 -4.40 -9.51 -9.46
C ILE A 157 -3.15 -9.97 -10.21
N GLU A 158 -3.24 -10.11 -11.52
CA GLU A 158 -2.12 -10.52 -12.37
C GLU A 158 -0.95 -9.51 -12.35
N ALA A 159 0.27 -10.02 -12.53
CA ALA A 159 1.42 -9.18 -12.81
C ALA A 159 1.30 -8.55 -14.20
N VAL A 160 1.51 -7.26 -14.28
CA VAL A 160 1.35 -6.45 -15.52
C VAL A 160 2.70 -5.92 -15.97
N GLU A 161 3.01 -6.05 -17.25
CA GLU A 161 4.20 -5.45 -17.82
C GLU A 161 3.86 -4.17 -18.59
N ARG A 162 4.58 -3.09 -18.31
CA ARG A 162 4.55 -1.83 -19.06
C ARG A 162 5.98 -1.37 -19.30
N GLU A 163 6.30 -1.01 -20.53
CA GLU A 163 7.62 -0.48 -20.91
C GLU A 163 8.80 -1.36 -20.40
N ASN A 164 8.65 -2.69 -20.51
CA ASN A 164 9.61 -3.69 -20.02
C ASN A 164 9.82 -3.71 -18.48
N VAL A 165 8.95 -3.08 -17.72
CA VAL A 165 8.91 -3.14 -16.26
C VAL A 165 7.74 -4.01 -15.84
N LEU A 166 7.99 -4.99 -14.97
CA LEU A 166 6.94 -5.82 -14.39
C LEU A 166 6.42 -5.18 -13.10
N PHE A 167 5.11 -5.08 -12.99
CA PHE A 167 4.40 -4.52 -11.83
C PHE A 167 3.55 -5.57 -11.16
N ILE A 168 3.45 -5.48 -9.84
CA ILE A 168 2.55 -6.29 -9.00
C ILE A 168 1.80 -5.38 -8.02
N SER A 169 0.73 -5.91 -7.42
CA SER A 169 -0.03 -5.20 -6.39
C SER A 169 0.82 -5.00 -5.13
N ALA A 170 0.92 -3.75 -4.68
CA ALA A 170 1.55 -3.42 -3.40
C ALA A 170 0.79 -4.07 -2.23
N GLU A 171 -0.54 -4.05 -2.26
CA GLU A 171 -1.41 -4.63 -1.22
C GLU A 171 -1.12 -6.12 -1.03
N TRP A 172 -1.04 -6.86 -2.12
CA TRP A 172 -0.73 -8.28 -2.05
C TRP A 172 0.67 -8.52 -1.48
N PHE A 173 1.66 -7.78 -1.96
CA PHE A 173 3.04 -7.99 -1.56
C PHE A 173 3.25 -7.69 -0.08
N VAL A 174 2.73 -6.55 0.42
CA VAL A 174 2.90 -6.19 1.83
C VAL A 174 2.16 -7.16 2.76
N ALA A 175 0.96 -7.64 2.36
CA ALA A 175 0.19 -8.57 3.16
C ALA A 175 0.74 -10.00 3.11
N GLU A 176 0.91 -10.56 1.91
CA GLU A 176 1.17 -12.00 1.74
C GLU A 176 2.66 -12.36 1.77
N VAL A 177 3.50 -11.49 1.19
CA VAL A 177 4.94 -11.72 1.19
C VAL A 177 5.57 -11.23 2.47
N MET A 178 5.24 -10.02 2.89
CA MET A 178 5.86 -9.39 4.05
C MET A 178 5.14 -9.70 5.36
N GLY A 179 3.85 -10.07 5.31
CA GLY A 179 3.04 -10.31 6.52
C GLY A 179 2.76 -9.04 7.32
N LEU A 180 2.74 -7.89 6.64
CA LEU A 180 2.49 -6.61 7.26
C LEU A 180 1.01 -6.27 7.27
N GLN A 181 0.62 -5.47 8.24
CA GLN A 181 -0.65 -4.76 8.19
C GLN A 181 -0.51 -3.53 7.30
N TYR A 182 -1.57 -3.20 6.58
CA TYR A 182 -1.60 -1.99 5.78
C TYR A 182 -2.94 -1.27 5.87
N SER A 183 -2.88 0.04 5.71
CA SER A 183 -4.05 0.91 5.49
C SER A 183 -4.11 1.30 4.03
N LYS A 184 -5.32 1.42 3.50
CA LYS A 184 -5.54 1.94 2.15
C LYS A 184 -6.48 3.12 2.20
N CYS A 185 -6.06 4.25 1.61
CA CYS A 185 -6.89 5.41 1.42
C CYS A 185 -6.81 5.85 -0.05
N GLY A 186 -7.93 5.76 -0.77
CA GLY A 186 -7.91 5.93 -2.22
C GLY A 186 -6.94 4.94 -2.88
N SER A 187 -5.93 5.47 -3.57
CA SER A 187 -4.83 4.70 -4.17
C SER A 187 -3.58 4.60 -3.31
N MET A 188 -3.55 5.29 -2.16
CA MET A 188 -2.42 5.26 -1.24
C MET A 188 -2.45 4.01 -0.38
N ILE A 189 -1.31 3.33 -0.28
CA ILE A 189 -1.05 2.21 0.61
C ILE A 189 -0.01 2.66 1.62
N TYR A 190 -0.30 2.45 2.91
CA TYR A 190 0.65 2.60 3.99
C TYR A 190 0.77 1.28 4.75
N ALA A 191 1.97 0.74 4.86
CA ALA A 191 2.24 -0.53 5.52
C ALA A 191 3.33 -0.38 6.59
N THR A 192 3.14 -1.08 7.69
CA THR A 192 4.07 -1.08 8.82
C THR A 192 4.11 -2.47 9.48
N ASP A 193 5.20 -2.79 10.17
CA ASP A 193 5.33 -3.99 11.01
C ASP A 193 4.75 -3.78 12.42
N HIS A 194 4.09 -2.67 12.64
CA HIS A 194 3.41 -2.32 13.86
C HIS A 194 1.94 -2.01 13.59
N TYR A 195 1.07 -2.14 14.61
CA TYR A 195 -0.32 -1.74 14.45
C TYR A 195 -0.40 -0.22 14.27
N GLY A 196 -0.97 0.20 13.17
CA GLY A 196 -1.14 1.62 12.90
C GLY A 196 -2.05 1.86 11.71
N VAL A 197 -2.97 2.78 11.89
CA VAL A 197 -3.83 3.31 10.83
C VAL A 197 -3.22 4.61 10.34
N LEU A 198 -3.23 4.81 9.03
CA LEU A 198 -2.81 6.08 8.44
C LEU A 198 -3.79 7.18 8.85
N SER A 199 -3.32 8.20 9.56
CA SER A 199 -4.16 9.36 9.89
C SER A 199 -4.41 10.22 8.66
N ALA A 200 -5.53 10.96 8.64
CA ALA A 200 -5.86 11.86 7.54
C ALA A 200 -4.78 12.94 7.32
N HIS A 201 -4.10 13.36 8.38
CA HIS A 201 -2.99 14.29 8.25
C HIS A 201 -1.75 13.63 7.63
N MET A 202 -1.37 12.45 8.09
CA MET A 202 -0.25 11.68 7.51
C MET A 202 -0.51 11.34 6.05
N GLU A 203 -1.74 10.99 5.69
CA GLU A 203 -2.12 10.74 4.31
C GLU A 203 -1.84 11.95 3.43
N ARG A 204 -2.32 13.14 3.84
CA ARG A 204 -2.08 14.38 3.09
C ARG A 204 -0.59 14.71 2.98
N LEU A 205 0.15 14.58 4.08
CA LEU A 205 1.59 14.82 4.08
C LEU A 205 2.33 13.84 3.17
N LEU A 206 1.99 12.56 3.21
CA LEU A 206 2.55 11.55 2.30
C LEU A 206 2.19 11.84 0.84
N HIS A 207 0.94 12.22 0.58
CA HIS A 207 0.50 12.61 -0.75
C HIS A 207 1.37 13.76 -1.30
N ASP A 208 1.54 14.83 -0.53
CA ASP A 208 2.36 15.98 -0.93
C ASP A 208 3.81 15.57 -1.19
N ILE A 209 4.39 14.74 -0.32
CA ILE A 209 5.75 14.22 -0.49
C ILE A 209 5.88 13.36 -1.75
N LEU A 210 4.95 12.44 -1.97
CA LEU A 210 5.02 11.48 -3.07
C LEU A 210 4.71 12.09 -4.44
N LYS A 211 3.96 13.19 -4.48
CA LYS A 211 3.63 13.91 -5.72
C LYS A 211 4.57 15.08 -6.02
N SER A 212 5.36 15.55 -5.05
CA SER A 212 6.34 16.59 -5.33
C SER A 212 7.47 16.04 -6.21
N ASP A 213 7.79 16.75 -7.28
CA ASP A 213 9.05 16.51 -7.99
C ASP A 213 10.23 16.99 -7.12
N ASP A 214 11.38 16.31 -7.20
CA ASP A 214 12.60 16.79 -6.56
C ASP A 214 12.98 18.14 -7.19
N GLN A 215 12.95 19.21 -6.38
CA GLN A 215 13.47 20.53 -6.74
C GLN A 215 14.98 20.50 -6.75
#